data_72955727f482e4f87760f44030532e2d
#
_entry.id   72955727f482e4f87760f44030532e2d
#
_cell.length_a   1.000
_cell.length_b   1.000
_cell.length_c   1.000
_cell.angle_alpha   90.00
_cell.angle_beta   90.00
_cell.angle_gamma   90.00
#
_symmetry.space_group_name_H-M   'P 1'
#
loop_
_entity.id
_entity.type
_entity.pdbx_description
1 polymer ?
#
loop_
_entity_poly.entity_id
_entity_poly.type
_entity_poly.pdbx_seq_one_letter_code
_entity_poly.pdbx_strand_id
1 'polypeptide(L)'
;MNTLAFTLGEHRAQLTLKISTYPNGNLAIKLYEKDHDILILWENLTTNLTGIRPDYCAFINIKAADGLFPVWLSDNHLAEPTGQILESDGCLYPEYLFNGKELDAVSYTHLRAHET
;
A
#
# COMPACT_ATOMS: atom_id res chain seq x y z
N MET A 1 14.66 -7.86 -6.55
CA MET A 1 13.41 -7.28 -6.04
C MET A 1 13.11 -7.82 -4.65
N ASN A 2 12.98 -6.94 -3.68
CA ASN A 2 12.65 -7.34 -2.33
C ASN A 2 11.13 -7.48 -2.18
N THR A 3 10.73 -8.44 -1.39
CA THR A 3 9.32 -8.65 -1.07
C THR A 3 9.11 -8.63 0.42
N LEU A 4 7.86 -8.43 0.82
CA LEU A 4 7.44 -8.51 2.22
C LEU A 4 6.38 -9.60 2.35
N ALA A 5 6.49 -10.38 3.42
CA ALA A 5 5.51 -11.41 3.69
C ALA A 5 4.25 -10.79 4.28
N PHE A 6 3.10 -11.29 3.85
CA PHE A 6 1.80 -10.95 4.43
C PHE A 6 1.04 -12.25 4.62
N THR A 7 0.60 -12.50 5.85
CA THR A 7 -0.15 -13.72 6.14
C THR A 7 -1.62 -13.37 6.32
N LEU A 8 -2.47 -14.00 5.52
CA LEU A 8 -3.92 -13.84 5.60
C LEU A 8 -4.53 -15.22 5.73
N GLY A 9 -5.07 -15.54 6.90
CA GLY A 9 -5.54 -16.88 7.17
C GLY A 9 -4.38 -17.87 7.10
N GLU A 10 -4.49 -18.87 6.23
CA GLU A 10 -3.44 -19.87 6.04
C GLU A 10 -2.51 -19.55 4.88
N HIS A 11 -2.79 -18.49 4.13
CA HIS A 11 -1.99 -18.11 2.98
C HIS A 11 -0.93 -17.09 3.38
N ARG A 12 0.31 -17.38 3.04
CA ARG A 12 1.42 -16.45 3.23
C ARG A 12 1.90 -15.97 1.87
N ALA A 13 1.64 -14.69 1.56
CA ALA A 13 2.01 -14.11 0.29
C ALA A 13 3.32 -13.36 0.40
N GLN A 14 4.11 -13.38 -0.68
CA GLN A 14 5.29 -12.53 -0.80
C GLN A 14 4.90 -11.36 -1.69
N LEU A 15 4.81 -10.17 -1.10
CA LEU A 15 4.25 -9.02 -1.77
C LEU A 15 5.32 -8.01 -2.15
N THR A 16 5.13 -7.41 -3.31
CA THR A 16 5.86 -6.21 -3.71
C THR A 16 4.85 -5.11 -4.01
N LEU A 17 5.31 -3.86 -3.98
CA LEU A 17 4.44 -2.71 -4.09
C LEU A 17 4.64 -2.00 -5.42
N LYS A 18 3.53 -1.56 -6.02
CA LYS A 18 3.58 -0.64 -7.14
C LYS A 18 3.09 0.72 -6.67
N ILE A 19 3.95 1.72 -6.81
CA ILE A 19 3.66 3.08 -6.38
C ILE A 19 3.28 3.90 -7.60
N SER A 20 2.13 4.58 -7.52
CA SER A 20 1.65 5.46 -8.57
C SER A 20 0.83 6.58 -7.95
N THR A 21 0.02 7.27 -8.74
CA THR A 21 -0.87 8.30 -8.24
C THR A 21 -2.26 8.10 -8.82
N TYR A 22 -3.25 8.54 -8.04
CA TYR A 22 -4.62 8.66 -8.55
C TYR A 22 -4.71 9.87 -9.48
N PRO A 23 -5.79 10.00 -10.25
CA PRO A 23 -5.95 11.16 -11.15
C PRO A 23 -5.83 12.51 -10.47
N ASN A 24 -6.18 12.62 -9.19
CA ASN A 24 -6.05 13.86 -8.44
C ASN A 24 -4.66 14.08 -7.85
N GLY A 25 -3.70 13.21 -8.13
CA GLY A 25 -2.34 13.33 -7.65
C GLY A 25 -2.05 12.67 -6.31
N ASN A 26 -3.06 12.15 -5.62
CA ASN A 26 -2.84 11.47 -4.36
C ASN A 26 -2.08 10.16 -4.56
N LEU A 27 -1.31 9.78 -3.55
CA LEU A 27 -0.51 8.55 -3.57
C LEU A 27 -1.41 7.32 -3.73
N ALA A 28 -1.05 6.43 -4.67
CA ALA A 28 -1.76 5.18 -4.91
C ALA A 28 -0.76 4.04 -4.84
N ILE A 29 -1.06 3.05 -3.99
CA ILE A 29 -0.18 1.88 -3.83
C ILE A 29 -1.00 0.63 -4.01
N LYS A 30 -0.54 -0.23 -4.94
CA LYS A 30 -1.11 -1.54 -5.16
C LYS A 30 -0.13 -2.60 -4.70
N LEU A 31 -0.67 -3.72 -4.22
CA LEU A 31 0.12 -4.85 -3.79
C LEU A 31 0.03 -5.96 -4.83
N TYR A 32 1.18 -6.51 -5.19
CA TYR A 32 1.27 -7.63 -6.12
C TYR A 32 1.93 -8.79 -5.42
N GLU A 33 1.41 -9.97 -5.64
CA GLU A 33 2.02 -11.19 -5.14
C GLU A 33 3.00 -11.70 -6.19
N LYS A 34 4.22 -11.99 -5.73
CA LYS A 34 5.21 -12.59 -6.61
C LYS A 34 5.02 -14.10 -6.60
N ASP A 35 4.72 -14.66 -7.77
CA ASP A 35 4.54 -16.09 -7.95
C ASP A 35 5.50 -16.53 -9.04
N HIS A 36 6.64 -17.10 -8.64
CA HIS A 36 7.75 -17.44 -9.52
C HIS A 36 8.21 -16.17 -10.26
N ASP A 37 8.05 -16.11 -11.58
CA ASP A 37 8.52 -14.98 -12.36
C ASP A 37 7.42 -14.00 -12.73
N ILE A 38 6.22 -14.19 -12.22
CA ILE A 38 5.10 -13.31 -12.54
C ILE A 38 4.62 -12.57 -11.30
N LEU A 39 4.03 -11.40 -11.54
CA LEU A 39 3.41 -10.59 -10.51
C LEU A 39 1.90 -10.59 -10.74
N ILE A 40 1.17 -10.94 -9.71
CA ILE A 40 -0.28 -11.03 -9.77
C ILE A 40 -0.85 -9.97 -8.83
N LEU A 41 -1.75 -9.13 -9.35
CA LEU A 41 -2.40 -8.13 -8.50
C LEU A 41 -3.10 -8.82 -7.35
N TRP A 42 -2.72 -8.42 -6.12
CA TRP A 42 -3.26 -9.01 -4.91
C TRP A 42 -4.32 -8.14 -4.29
N GLU A 43 -4.03 -6.86 -4.07
CA GLU A 43 -5.00 -5.94 -3.47
C GLU A 43 -4.52 -4.50 -3.59
N ASN A 44 -5.45 -3.56 -3.45
CA ASN A 44 -5.12 -2.15 -3.31
C ASN A 44 -4.82 -1.86 -1.84
N LEU A 45 -3.66 -1.28 -1.57
CA LEU A 45 -3.28 -0.91 -0.20
C LEU A 45 -3.95 0.39 0.22
N THR A 46 -4.07 1.33 -0.71
CA THR A 46 -4.64 2.65 -0.44
C THR A 46 -6.02 2.78 -1.03
N THR A 47 -6.75 3.78 -0.57
CA THR A 47 -8.03 4.16 -1.17
C THR A 47 -8.04 5.68 -1.36
N ASN A 48 -8.67 6.15 -2.44
CA ASN A 48 -8.72 7.57 -2.73
C ASN A 48 -10.07 8.12 -2.28
N LEU A 49 -10.03 8.93 -1.25
CA LEU A 49 -11.21 9.59 -0.74
C LEU A 49 -11.20 11.05 -1.16
N THR A 50 -12.13 11.84 -0.65
CA THR A 50 -12.24 13.24 -0.99
C THR A 50 -11.02 14.04 -0.51
N GLY A 51 -10.55 14.94 -1.36
CA GLY A 51 -9.52 15.91 -0.98
C GLY A 51 -8.12 15.48 -1.37
N ILE A 52 -7.22 16.45 -1.35
CA ILE A 52 -5.80 16.25 -1.67
C ILE A 52 -5.07 15.96 -0.37
N ARG A 53 -4.25 14.92 -0.39
CA ARG A 53 -3.45 14.55 0.79
C ARG A 53 -2.04 15.10 0.68
N PRO A 54 -1.36 15.33 1.81
CA PRO A 54 0.06 15.69 1.78
C PRO A 54 0.91 14.61 1.11
N ASP A 55 2.11 14.98 0.70
CA ASP A 55 3.04 14.04 0.06
C ASP A 55 3.27 12.82 0.96
N TYR A 56 3.30 11.64 0.34
CA TYR A 56 3.51 10.36 1.01
C TYR A 56 2.41 9.99 2.00
N CYS A 57 1.30 10.71 2.02
CA CYS A 57 0.16 10.39 2.86
C CYS A 57 -0.96 9.78 2.02
N ALA A 58 -1.63 8.78 2.59
CA ALA A 58 -2.76 8.16 1.92
C ALA A 58 -3.66 7.49 2.94
N PHE A 59 -4.96 7.42 2.61
CA PHE A 59 -5.90 6.63 3.40
C PHE A 59 -5.72 5.16 3.08
N ILE A 60 -5.83 4.32 4.09
CA ILE A 60 -5.59 2.89 3.96
C ILE A 60 -6.89 2.15 3.70
N ASN A 61 -6.83 1.17 2.80
CA ASN A 61 -7.98 0.35 2.41
C ASN A 61 -8.26 -0.68 3.51
N ILE A 62 -8.94 -0.26 4.57
CA ILE A 62 -9.19 -1.12 5.73
C ILE A 62 -10.23 -2.19 5.48
N LYS A 63 -10.97 -2.12 4.38
CA LYS A 63 -11.96 -3.15 4.05
C LYS A 63 -11.32 -4.41 3.49
N ALA A 64 -10.07 -4.32 3.04
CA ALA A 64 -9.36 -5.45 2.47
C ALA A 64 -8.51 -6.15 3.52
N ALA A 65 -8.15 -7.40 3.24
CA ALA A 65 -7.20 -8.16 4.05
C ALA A 65 -7.59 -8.22 5.52
N ASP A 66 -8.88 -8.39 5.80
CA ASP A 66 -9.43 -8.48 7.15
C ASP A 66 -9.01 -7.31 8.06
N GLY A 67 -8.75 -6.15 7.49
CA GLY A 67 -8.37 -4.97 8.25
C GLY A 67 -6.96 -5.01 8.80
N LEU A 68 -6.10 -5.89 8.28
CA LEU A 68 -4.76 -6.11 8.82
C LEU A 68 -3.69 -5.18 8.24
N PHE A 69 -4.01 -4.36 7.23
CA PHE A 69 -3.01 -3.48 6.63
C PHE A 69 -2.36 -2.52 7.64
N PRO A 70 -3.12 -1.87 8.56
CA PRO A 70 -2.47 -0.96 9.51
C PRO A 70 -1.38 -1.63 10.34
N VAL A 71 -1.65 -2.80 10.91
CA VAL A 71 -0.65 -3.48 11.73
C VAL A 71 0.53 -3.97 10.89
N TRP A 72 0.25 -4.43 9.67
CA TRP A 72 1.31 -4.87 8.76
C TRP A 72 2.22 -3.72 8.36
N LEU A 73 1.65 -2.54 8.10
CA LEU A 73 2.43 -1.35 7.76
C LEU A 73 3.36 -0.97 8.92
N SER A 74 2.85 -0.98 10.14
CA SER A 74 3.65 -0.64 11.31
C SER A 74 4.75 -1.67 11.57
N ASP A 75 4.41 -2.94 11.47
CA ASP A 75 5.36 -4.02 11.72
C ASP A 75 6.53 -4.00 10.74
N ASN A 76 6.29 -3.54 9.52
CA ASN A 76 7.32 -3.49 8.48
C ASN A 76 7.92 -2.10 8.32
N HIS A 77 7.57 -1.17 9.20
CA HIS A 77 8.08 0.20 9.18
C HIS A 77 7.82 0.93 7.86
N LEU A 78 6.76 0.54 7.15
CA LEU A 78 6.41 1.16 5.88
C LEU A 78 5.72 2.50 6.04
N ALA A 79 4.94 2.63 7.11
CA ALA A 79 4.13 3.83 7.32
C ALA A 79 3.70 3.93 8.77
N GLU A 80 3.30 5.12 9.17
CA GLU A 80 2.78 5.37 10.52
C GLU A 80 1.53 6.23 10.43
N PRO A 81 0.60 6.10 11.39
CA PRO A 81 -0.64 6.88 11.33
C PRO A 81 -0.36 8.37 11.55
N THR A 82 -1.07 9.21 10.78
CA THR A 82 -0.97 10.66 10.96
C THR A 82 -1.91 11.19 12.02
N GLY A 83 -2.90 10.41 12.41
CA GLY A 83 -3.97 10.85 13.30
C GLY A 83 -5.22 11.30 12.58
N GLN A 84 -5.15 11.49 11.25
CA GLN A 84 -6.32 11.85 10.47
C GLN A 84 -7.15 10.61 10.15
N ILE A 85 -8.46 10.74 10.29
CA ILE A 85 -9.40 9.67 9.98
C ILE A 85 -10.55 10.31 9.21
N LEU A 86 -10.95 9.67 8.11
CA LEU A 86 -12.06 10.14 7.31
C LEU A 86 -13.14 9.05 7.23
N GLU A 87 -14.37 9.43 7.49
CA GLU A 87 -15.49 8.51 7.33
C GLU A 87 -15.99 8.55 5.88
N SER A 88 -16.26 7.39 5.31
CA SER A 88 -16.85 7.27 3.98
C SER A 88 -17.69 6.00 3.96
N ASP A 89 -18.97 6.15 3.59
CA ASP A 89 -19.90 5.03 3.49
C ASP A 89 -19.95 4.16 4.75
N GLY A 90 -19.91 4.80 5.91
CA GLY A 90 -20.00 4.10 7.18
C GLY A 90 -18.70 3.47 7.66
N CYS A 91 -17.61 3.67 6.95
CA CYS A 91 -16.29 3.16 7.34
C CYS A 91 -15.36 4.31 7.71
N LEU A 92 -14.49 4.07 8.69
CA LEU A 92 -13.49 5.02 9.11
C LEU A 92 -12.15 4.62 8.49
N TYR A 93 -11.60 5.51 7.66
CA TYR A 93 -10.35 5.25 6.94
C TYR A 93 -9.23 6.05 7.59
N PRO A 94 -8.20 5.40 8.15
CA PRO A 94 -7.07 6.12 8.72
C PRO A 94 -6.10 6.56 7.62
N GLU A 95 -5.50 7.73 7.83
CA GLU A 95 -4.44 8.21 6.97
C GLU A 95 -3.10 7.77 7.54
N TYR A 96 -2.21 7.31 6.66
CA TYR A 96 -0.84 6.94 7.04
C TYR A 96 0.17 7.75 6.24
N LEU A 97 1.27 8.09 6.90
CA LEU A 97 2.43 8.71 6.27
C LEU A 97 3.44 7.62 5.96
N PHE A 98 3.77 7.47 4.69
CA PHE A 98 4.66 6.41 4.22
C PHE A 98 6.11 6.85 4.26
N ASN A 99 6.98 5.89 4.58
CA ASN A 99 8.43 6.09 4.58
C ASN A 99 8.96 5.82 3.17
N GLY A 100 9.43 6.86 2.49
CA GLY A 100 9.86 6.75 1.09
C GLY A 100 10.97 5.75 0.89
N LYS A 101 11.94 5.66 1.80
CA LYS A 101 13.04 4.70 1.66
C LYS A 101 12.57 3.26 1.77
N GLU A 102 11.67 3.00 2.72
CA GLU A 102 11.14 1.65 2.90
C GLU A 102 10.25 1.25 1.73
N LEU A 103 9.49 2.20 1.19
CA LEU A 103 8.69 1.94 0.00
C LEU A 103 9.57 1.57 -1.19
N ASP A 104 10.63 2.33 -1.41
CA ASP A 104 11.53 2.07 -2.54
C ASP A 104 12.17 0.69 -2.45
N ALA A 105 12.50 0.25 -1.24
CA ALA A 105 13.16 -1.04 -1.04
C ALA A 105 12.29 -2.22 -1.47
N VAL A 106 10.95 -2.07 -1.41
CA VAL A 106 10.03 -3.16 -1.72
C VAL A 106 9.13 -2.86 -2.91
N SER A 107 9.45 -1.81 -3.65
CA SER A 107 8.69 -1.40 -4.84
C SER A 107 9.35 -1.93 -6.09
N TYR A 108 8.53 -2.38 -7.05
CA TYR A 108 9.06 -2.79 -8.34
C TYR A 108 8.90 -1.69 -9.40
N THR A 109 8.32 -0.55 -9.04
CA THR A 109 8.01 0.50 -10.00
C THR A 109 9.25 0.97 -10.75
N HIS A 110 10.35 1.20 -10.03
CA HIS A 110 11.56 1.66 -10.67
C HIS A 110 12.20 0.60 -11.57
N LEU A 111 11.90 -0.68 -11.36
CA LEU A 111 12.40 -1.71 -12.25
C LEU A 111 11.78 -1.60 -13.64
N ARG A 112 10.50 -1.22 -13.69
CA ARG A 112 9.82 -1.06 -14.97
C ARG A 112 10.39 0.12 -15.76
N ALA A 113 10.93 1.10 -15.07
CA ALA A 113 11.54 2.24 -15.74
C ALA A 113 12.69 1.82 -16.61
N HIS A 114 13.35 0.72 -16.28
CA HIS A 114 14.47 0.22 -17.05
C HIS A 114 14.08 -0.49 -18.33
N GLU A 115 12.82 -0.84 -18.42
CA GLU A 115 12.32 -1.58 -19.58
C GLU A 115 12.03 -0.68 -20.76
N THR A 116 11.95 0.59 -20.53
CA THR A 116 11.59 1.56 -21.55
C THR A 116 12.78 2.17 -22.26
#